data_313a217da629b805b5525ea77fc15c8d
#
_entry.id   313a217da629b805b5525ea77fc15c8d
#
_cell.length_a   1.000
_cell.length_b   1.000
_cell.length_c   1.000
_cell.angle_alpha   90.00
_cell.angle_beta   90.00
_cell.angle_gamma   90.00
#
_symmetry.space_group_name_H-M   'P 1'
#
loop_
_entity.id
_entity.type
_entity.pdbx_description
1 polymer ?
#
loop_
_entity_poly.entity_id
_entity_poly.type
_entity_poly.pdbx_seq_one_letter_code
_entity_poly.pdbx_strand_id
1 'polypeptide(L)'
;MANDLFADAAGGRLGAQAPLPQRVRPQALDEFAGQRDVIGEGSALQRAIAEDRVGSMIFYGPPGTGKTTLARIVAHTTRAHFEELSAVQVGIADVRRVLSESEQRLGQTGQKTILFLDEIHRFNKAQQDALLPGVESGLVTLIGATTENPYFEVNSALLSRCQLFELQPLDRDDLAGVVRRGETELATTLPDEIRDEIVAAAGGDARNALNILEAAVAAAGGEPIS
;
A
#
# COMPACT_ATOMS: atom_id res chain seq x y z
N MET A 1 0.40 -9.06 31.52
CA MET A 1 -0.06 -10.34 30.92
C MET A 1 -1.55 -10.39 30.60
N ALA A 2 -2.50 -9.81 31.40
CA ALA A 2 -3.92 -9.81 31.03
C ALA A 2 -4.30 -8.79 29.95
N ASN A 3 -3.55 -7.71 29.79
CA ASN A 3 -3.82 -6.65 28.78
C ASN A 3 -3.48 -7.09 27.35
N ASP A 4 -2.52 -7.99 27.18
CA ASP A 4 -2.12 -8.52 25.87
C ASP A 4 -3.18 -9.43 25.24
N LEU A 5 -3.80 -10.29 26.06
CA LEU A 5 -4.79 -11.27 25.58
C LEU A 5 -6.08 -10.62 25.04
N PHE A 6 -6.50 -9.49 25.65
CA PHE A 6 -7.64 -8.73 25.17
C PHE A 6 -7.32 -7.87 23.96
N ALA A 7 -6.08 -7.37 23.85
CA ALA A 7 -5.60 -6.66 22.68
C ALA A 7 -5.48 -7.57 21.45
N ASP A 8 -4.95 -8.77 21.62
CA ASP A 8 -4.88 -9.80 20.57
C ASP A 8 -6.26 -10.29 20.14
N ALA A 9 -7.17 -10.53 21.10
CA ALA A 9 -8.55 -10.92 20.80
C ALA A 9 -9.34 -9.79 20.12
N ALA A 10 -9.10 -8.53 20.49
CA ALA A 10 -9.68 -7.37 19.82
C ALA A 10 -9.10 -7.19 18.40
N GLY A 11 -7.79 -7.35 18.22
CA GLY A 11 -7.12 -7.33 16.92
C GLY A 11 -7.66 -8.40 15.97
N GLY A 12 -7.83 -9.63 16.45
CA GLY A 12 -8.41 -10.72 15.66
C GLY A 12 -9.87 -10.48 15.24
N ARG A 13 -10.69 -9.91 16.14
CA ARG A 13 -12.09 -9.56 15.84
C ARG A 13 -12.21 -8.37 14.89
N LEU A 14 -11.37 -7.37 15.05
CA LEU A 14 -11.29 -6.22 14.13
C LEU A 14 -10.80 -6.65 12.77
N GLY A 15 -9.84 -7.58 12.68
CA GLY A 15 -9.37 -8.16 11.42
C GLY A 15 -10.47 -8.90 10.66
N ALA A 16 -11.27 -9.72 11.35
CA ALA A 16 -12.41 -10.43 10.75
C ALA A 16 -13.56 -9.52 10.29
N GLN A 17 -13.69 -8.34 10.90
CA GLN A 17 -14.70 -7.32 10.54
C GLN A 17 -14.17 -6.27 9.56
N ALA A 18 -12.88 -6.33 9.21
CA ALA A 18 -12.30 -5.40 8.25
C ALA A 18 -12.93 -5.61 6.86
N PRO A 19 -13.07 -4.54 6.05
CA PRO A 19 -13.52 -4.66 4.66
C PRO A 19 -12.68 -5.66 3.87
N LEU A 20 -13.30 -6.37 2.95
CA LEU A 20 -12.65 -7.41 2.14
C LEU A 20 -11.31 -6.98 1.52
N PRO A 21 -11.15 -5.75 0.98
CA PRO A 21 -9.85 -5.29 0.46
C PRO A 21 -8.72 -5.26 1.50
N GLN A 22 -9.03 -5.20 2.77
CA GLN A 22 -8.02 -5.27 3.83
C GLN A 22 -7.69 -6.72 4.20
N ARG A 23 -8.70 -7.60 4.23
CA ARG A 23 -8.55 -9.02 4.60
C ARG A 23 -7.72 -9.79 3.57
N VAL A 24 -7.94 -9.53 2.26
CA VAL A 24 -7.23 -10.22 1.17
C VAL A 24 -5.99 -9.46 0.67
N ARG A 25 -5.52 -8.47 1.44
CA ARG A 25 -4.34 -7.68 1.05
C ARG A 25 -3.09 -8.55 0.95
N PRO A 26 -2.38 -8.55 -0.19
CA PRO A 26 -1.10 -9.24 -0.34
C PRO A 26 -0.10 -8.89 0.75
N GLN A 27 0.61 -9.89 1.26
CA GLN A 27 1.65 -9.74 2.28
C GLN A 27 3.05 -9.94 1.70
N ALA A 28 3.16 -10.55 0.52
CA ALA A 28 4.41 -10.81 -0.18
C ALA A 28 4.31 -10.44 -1.66
N LEU A 29 5.47 -10.30 -2.33
CA LEU A 29 5.52 -9.87 -3.73
C LEU A 29 4.92 -10.88 -4.70
N ASP A 30 5.02 -12.17 -4.41
CA ASP A 30 4.45 -13.26 -5.20
C ASP A 30 2.91 -13.32 -5.16
N GLU A 31 2.31 -12.73 -4.13
CA GLU A 31 0.87 -12.55 -4.02
C GLU A 31 0.36 -11.28 -4.74
N PHE A 32 1.27 -10.39 -5.13
CA PHE A 32 0.91 -9.08 -5.68
C PHE A 32 0.46 -9.22 -7.13
N ALA A 33 -0.74 -8.74 -7.45
CA ALA A 33 -1.31 -8.84 -8.79
C ALA A 33 -0.77 -7.73 -9.71
N GLY A 34 -0.40 -8.09 -10.93
CA GLY A 34 0.02 -7.15 -11.97
C GLY A 34 1.35 -6.47 -11.71
N GLN A 35 1.50 -5.26 -12.22
CA GLN A 35 2.67 -4.37 -12.06
C GLN A 35 4.01 -5.01 -12.47
N ARG A 36 4.01 -5.85 -13.50
CA ARG A 36 5.18 -6.64 -13.92
C ARG A 36 6.39 -5.78 -14.27
N ASP A 37 6.17 -4.55 -14.76
CA ASP A 37 7.24 -3.60 -15.08
C ASP A 37 7.93 -3.05 -13.82
N VAL A 38 7.22 -2.99 -12.70
CA VAL A 38 7.72 -2.43 -11.44
C VAL A 38 8.34 -3.50 -10.54
N ILE A 39 7.67 -4.65 -10.40
CA ILE A 39 8.05 -5.71 -9.46
C ILE A 39 8.31 -7.06 -10.14
N GLY A 40 8.25 -7.14 -11.46
CA GLY A 40 8.55 -8.37 -12.19
C GLY A 40 9.99 -8.85 -11.98
N GLU A 41 10.24 -10.08 -12.36
CA GLU A 41 11.55 -10.72 -12.21
C GLU A 41 12.66 -9.87 -12.84
N GLY A 42 13.70 -9.57 -12.06
CA GLY A 42 14.83 -8.75 -12.50
C GLY A 42 14.55 -7.25 -12.57
N SER A 43 13.40 -6.76 -12.08
CA SER A 43 13.13 -5.33 -11.99
C SER A 43 14.07 -4.63 -10.99
N ALA A 44 14.23 -3.31 -11.15
CA ALA A 44 15.09 -2.53 -10.26
C ALA A 44 14.62 -2.58 -8.81
N LEU A 45 13.30 -2.49 -8.59
CA LEU A 45 12.73 -2.53 -7.26
C LEU A 45 12.87 -3.90 -6.61
N GLN A 46 12.62 -4.99 -7.36
CA GLN A 46 12.78 -6.35 -6.83
C GLN A 46 14.23 -6.60 -6.38
N ARG A 47 15.22 -6.19 -7.19
CA ARG A 47 16.64 -6.30 -6.80
C ARG A 47 16.95 -5.47 -5.56
N ALA A 48 16.48 -4.21 -5.49
CA ALA A 48 16.71 -3.34 -4.35
C ALA A 48 16.14 -3.94 -3.05
N ILE A 49 14.96 -4.58 -3.12
CA ILE A 49 14.34 -5.29 -1.98
C ILE A 49 15.20 -6.50 -1.58
N ALA A 50 15.61 -7.32 -2.54
CA ALA A 50 16.41 -8.52 -2.27
C ALA A 50 17.78 -8.20 -1.65
N GLU A 51 18.36 -7.04 -2.00
CA GLU A 51 19.66 -6.58 -1.48
C GLU A 51 19.55 -5.71 -0.21
N ASP A 52 18.34 -5.50 0.33
CA ASP A 52 18.06 -4.54 1.43
C ASP A 52 18.62 -3.13 1.18
N ARG A 53 18.54 -2.68 -0.08
CA ARG A 53 19.05 -1.38 -0.56
C ARG A 53 17.93 -0.52 -1.12
N VAL A 54 16.77 -0.56 -0.49
CA VAL A 54 15.61 0.22 -0.93
C VAL A 54 15.88 1.70 -0.66
N GLY A 55 15.89 2.50 -1.73
CA GLY A 55 15.95 3.96 -1.67
C GLY A 55 14.57 4.60 -1.56
N SER A 56 14.55 5.93 -1.37
CA SER A 56 13.29 6.67 -1.40
C SER A 56 12.63 6.64 -2.78
N MET A 57 11.30 6.55 -2.79
CA MET A 57 10.53 6.38 -4.01
C MET A 57 9.14 7.02 -3.93
N ILE A 58 8.52 7.21 -5.08
CA ILE A 58 7.13 7.65 -5.19
C ILE A 58 6.41 6.69 -6.11
N PHE A 59 5.35 6.07 -5.59
CA PHE A 59 4.38 5.30 -6.36
C PHE A 59 3.26 6.23 -6.82
N TYR A 60 3.01 6.28 -8.13
CA TYR A 60 1.91 7.07 -8.67
C TYR A 60 1.08 6.26 -9.66
N GLY A 61 -0.15 6.68 -9.87
CA GLY A 61 -1.10 6.00 -10.74
C GLY A 61 -2.50 5.91 -10.15
N PRO A 62 -3.47 5.35 -10.87
CA PRO A 62 -4.88 5.31 -10.49
C PRO A 62 -5.12 4.67 -9.11
N PRO A 63 -6.29 4.93 -8.48
CA PRO A 63 -6.67 4.25 -7.25
C PRO A 63 -6.75 2.73 -7.45
N GLY A 64 -6.62 1.96 -6.37
CA GLY A 64 -6.76 0.50 -6.40
C GLY A 64 -5.64 -0.28 -7.08
N THR A 65 -4.57 0.37 -7.57
CA THR A 65 -3.42 -0.28 -8.24
C THR A 65 -2.41 -0.91 -7.28
N GLY A 66 -2.61 -0.76 -5.96
CA GLY A 66 -1.78 -1.43 -4.95
C GLY A 66 -0.66 -0.59 -4.33
N LYS A 67 -0.59 0.75 -4.52
CA LYS A 67 0.47 1.63 -3.99
C LYS A 67 0.77 1.40 -2.51
N THR A 68 -0.24 1.49 -1.65
CA THR A 68 -0.10 1.26 -0.19
C THR A 68 0.30 -0.17 0.14
N THR A 69 -0.24 -1.14 -0.60
CA THR A 69 0.08 -2.57 -0.42
C THR A 69 1.55 -2.84 -0.75
N LEU A 70 2.04 -2.32 -1.87
CA LEU A 70 3.44 -2.47 -2.27
C LEU A 70 4.39 -1.83 -1.25
N ALA A 71 4.07 -0.64 -0.74
CA ALA A 71 4.86 0.01 0.29
C ALA A 71 4.98 -0.85 1.57
N ARG A 72 3.88 -1.49 1.99
CA ARG A 72 3.89 -2.38 3.16
C ARG A 72 4.70 -3.66 2.92
N ILE A 73 4.60 -4.25 1.72
CA ILE A 73 5.41 -5.42 1.33
C ILE A 73 6.90 -5.07 1.37
N VAL A 74 7.29 -3.92 0.81
CA VAL A 74 8.68 -3.43 0.85
C VAL A 74 9.16 -3.31 2.29
N ALA A 75 8.39 -2.68 3.17
CA ALA A 75 8.76 -2.50 4.56
C ALA A 75 8.88 -3.83 5.32
N HIS A 76 7.93 -4.75 5.10
CA HIS A 76 7.94 -6.06 5.73
C HIS A 76 9.16 -6.89 5.30
N THR A 77 9.48 -6.89 4.00
CA THR A 77 10.60 -7.65 3.45
C THR A 77 11.96 -7.12 3.94
N THR A 78 12.11 -5.81 4.08
CA THR A 78 13.34 -5.16 4.55
C THR A 78 13.45 -5.10 6.08
N ARG A 79 12.45 -5.60 6.83
CA ARG A 79 12.39 -5.53 8.30
C ARG A 79 12.51 -4.12 8.88
N ALA A 80 12.25 -3.12 8.07
CA ALA A 80 12.21 -1.74 8.52
C ALA A 80 10.96 -1.46 9.36
N HIS A 81 11.05 -0.52 10.29
CA HIS A 81 9.85 0.01 10.92
C HIS A 81 9.02 0.77 9.90
N PHE A 82 7.74 0.44 9.82
CA PHE A 82 6.80 1.06 8.90
C PHE A 82 5.96 2.10 9.62
N GLU A 83 6.16 3.36 9.26
CA GLU A 83 5.36 4.47 9.75
C GLU A 83 4.48 4.99 8.62
N GLU A 84 3.16 4.94 8.80
CA GLU A 84 2.19 5.36 7.78
C GLU A 84 1.54 6.67 8.17
N LEU A 85 1.66 7.66 7.31
CA LEU A 85 1.00 8.95 7.43
C LEU A 85 0.10 9.20 6.22
N SER A 86 -1.04 9.85 6.45
CA SER A 86 -1.89 10.39 5.39
C SER A 86 -1.72 11.90 5.31
N ALA A 87 -1.29 12.42 4.17
CA ALA A 87 -1.07 13.85 3.97
C ALA A 87 -2.35 14.69 4.14
N VAL A 88 -3.52 14.05 4.10
CA VAL A 88 -4.82 14.71 4.36
C VAL A 88 -5.03 14.99 5.85
N GLN A 89 -4.40 14.19 6.74
CA GLN A 89 -4.69 14.21 8.17
C GLN A 89 -3.57 14.82 9.02
N VAL A 90 -2.34 14.88 8.49
CA VAL A 90 -1.15 15.24 9.26
C VAL A 90 -0.52 16.55 8.83
N GLY A 91 0.28 17.15 9.73
CA GLY A 91 1.00 18.40 9.47
C GLY A 91 2.50 18.28 9.66
N ILE A 92 3.21 19.41 9.60
CA ILE A 92 4.68 19.49 9.79
C ILE A 92 5.09 18.95 11.16
N ALA A 93 4.28 19.12 12.20
CA ALA A 93 4.57 18.62 13.54
C ALA A 93 4.67 17.09 13.56
N ASP A 94 3.77 16.41 12.85
CA ASP A 94 3.77 14.95 12.76
C ASP A 94 4.98 14.44 11.99
N VAL A 95 5.36 15.10 10.90
CA VAL A 95 6.59 14.78 10.15
C VAL A 95 7.81 14.88 11.06
N ARG A 96 7.94 15.97 11.82
CA ARG A 96 9.07 16.17 12.76
C ARG A 96 9.07 15.13 13.88
N ARG A 97 7.90 14.78 14.41
CA ARG A 97 7.77 13.70 15.40
C ARG A 97 8.32 12.39 14.86
N VAL A 98 7.88 11.98 13.66
CA VAL A 98 8.33 10.74 13.02
C VAL A 98 9.83 10.74 12.78
N LEU A 99 10.41 11.85 12.31
CA LEU A 99 11.86 11.97 12.11
C LEU A 99 12.61 11.81 13.43
N SER A 100 12.17 12.46 14.52
CA SER A 100 12.76 12.32 15.85
C SER A 100 12.68 10.90 16.40
N GLU A 101 11.53 10.25 16.27
CA GLU A 101 11.34 8.85 16.67
C GLU A 101 12.20 7.89 15.84
N SER A 102 12.37 8.18 14.54
CA SER A 102 13.25 7.41 13.66
C SER A 102 14.72 7.52 14.05
N GLU A 103 15.17 8.71 14.45
CA GLU A 103 16.53 8.92 14.94
C GLU A 103 16.78 8.15 16.25
N GLN A 104 15.83 8.19 17.19
CA GLN A 104 15.92 7.44 18.44
C GLN A 104 15.94 5.93 18.16
N ARG A 105 15.07 5.42 17.28
CA ARG A 105 15.01 4.01 16.92
C ARG A 105 16.30 3.53 16.26
N LEU A 106 16.83 4.31 15.31
CA LEU A 106 18.10 4.01 14.66
C LEU A 106 19.25 3.97 15.66
N GLY A 107 19.32 4.93 16.60
CA GLY A 107 20.34 5.00 17.63
C GLY A 107 20.25 3.87 18.67
N GLN A 108 19.04 3.43 19.02
CA GLN A 108 18.83 2.40 20.04
C GLN A 108 18.93 0.97 19.51
N THR A 109 18.39 0.72 18.32
CA THR A 109 18.21 -0.65 17.80
C THR A 109 18.90 -0.88 16.45
N GLY A 110 19.38 0.16 15.78
CA GLY A 110 19.87 0.08 14.40
C GLY A 110 18.77 -0.12 13.35
N GLN A 111 17.48 -0.13 13.77
CA GLN A 111 16.38 -0.37 12.85
C GLN A 111 16.07 0.87 12.00
N LYS A 112 16.08 0.70 10.68
CA LYS A 112 15.70 1.73 9.71
C LYS A 112 14.19 2.00 9.76
N THR A 113 13.78 3.17 9.30
CA THR A 113 12.36 3.53 9.19
C THR A 113 12.01 3.76 7.71
N ILE A 114 10.93 3.12 7.26
CA ILE A 114 10.23 3.48 6.04
C ILE A 114 9.05 4.38 6.45
N LEU A 115 9.09 5.61 5.97
CA LEU A 115 7.99 6.56 6.10
C LEU A 115 7.13 6.48 4.84
N PHE A 116 5.96 5.88 4.97
CA PHE A 116 4.96 5.88 3.91
C PHE A 116 4.07 7.11 4.06
N LEU A 117 4.00 7.93 3.02
CA LEU A 117 3.15 9.12 2.97
C LEU A 117 2.12 8.96 1.87
N ASP A 118 0.88 8.63 2.27
CA ASP A 118 -0.24 8.53 1.34
C ASP A 118 -0.73 9.90 0.92
N GLU A 119 -1.14 10.03 -0.36
CA GLU A 119 -1.63 11.27 -0.96
C GLU A 119 -0.63 12.44 -0.82
N ILE A 120 0.67 12.19 -1.09
CA ILE A 120 1.76 13.18 -0.91
C ILE A 120 1.48 14.52 -1.60
N HIS A 121 0.69 14.53 -2.68
CA HIS A 121 0.28 15.74 -3.40
C HIS A 121 -0.59 16.71 -2.56
N ARG A 122 -1.17 16.22 -1.44
CA ARG A 122 -1.93 17.06 -0.50
C ARG A 122 -1.03 17.89 0.41
N PHE A 123 0.24 17.56 0.52
CA PHE A 123 1.20 18.38 1.24
C PHE A 123 1.55 19.62 0.45
N ASN A 124 1.48 20.78 1.10
CA ASN A 124 2.02 22.01 0.55
C ASN A 124 3.56 21.98 0.53
N LYS A 125 4.17 22.95 -0.14
CA LYS A 125 5.63 23.03 -0.31
C LYS A 125 6.38 22.96 1.02
N ALA A 126 5.94 23.70 2.05
CA ALA A 126 6.61 23.72 3.35
C ALA A 126 6.52 22.37 4.09
N GLN A 127 5.41 21.64 3.92
CA GLN A 127 5.25 20.30 4.47
C GLN A 127 6.15 19.29 3.73
N GLN A 128 6.26 19.41 2.41
CA GLN A 128 7.18 18.57 1.62
C GLN A 128 8.64 18.88 1.96
N ASP A 129 9.00 20.16 2.14
CA ASP A 129 10.35 20.57 2.53
C ASP A 129 10.74 20.02 3.93
N ALA A 130 9.78 19.82 4.83
CA ALA A 130 10.05 19.24 6.15
C ALA A 130 10.52 17.78 6.09
N LEU A 131 10.28 17.07 4.99
CA LEU A 131 10.74 15.68 4.76
C LEU A 131 12.22 15.63 4.33
N LEU A 132 12.73 16.70 3.68
CA LEU A 132 14.03 16.71 3.04
C LEU A 132 15.18 16.31 3.98
N PRO A 133 15.31 16.86 5.21
CA PRO A 133 16.42 16.51 6.08
C PRO A 133 16.49 15.01 6.40
N GLY A 134 15.34 14.36 6.61
CA GLY A 134 15.27 12.93 6.90
C GLY A 134 15.58 12.06 5.69
N VAL A 135 15.17 12.49 4.49
CA VAL A 135 15.44 11.80 3.23
C VAL A 135 16.90 11.96 2.81
N GLU A 136 17.45 13.17 2.92
CA GLU A 136 18.84 13.47 2.56
C GLU A 136 19.86 12.77 3.44
N SER A 137 19.60 12.71 4.74
CA SER A 137 20.47 12.01 5.69
C SER A 137 20.33 10.48 5.63
N GLY A 138 19.32 9.96 4.93
CA GLY A 138 18.99 8.54 4.95
C GLY A 138 18.39 8.05 6.28
N LEU A 139 17.97 8.98 7.14
CA LEU A 139 17.31 8.67 8.42
C LEU A 139 15.99 7.91 8.20
N VAL A 140 15.26 8.31 7.17
CA VAL A 140 14.07 7.61 6.71
C VAL A 140 14.18 7.31 5.21
N THR A 141 13.65 6.16 4.81
CA THR A 141 13.35 5.87 3.41
C THR A 141 11.91 6.34 3.15
N LEU A 142 11.74 7.37 2.34
CA LEU A 142 10.41 7.87 1.98
C LEU A 142 9.80 7.02 0.88
N ILE A 143 8.59 6.54 1.11
CA ILE A 143 7.73 5.98 0.06
C ILE A 143 6.51 6.89 -0.04
N GLY A 144 6.46 7.76 -1.04
CA GLY A 144 5.30 8.58 -1.34
C GLY A 144 4.28 7.82 -2.19
N ALA A 145 2.99 8.06 -1.97
CA ALA A 145 1.94 7.60 -2.87
C ALA A 145 1.07 8.77 -3.35
N THR A 146 0.69 8.74 -4.61
CA THR A 146 -0.21 9.75 -5.19
C THR A 146 -1.01 9.20 -6.36
N THR A 147 -2.20 9.73 -6.56
CA THR A 147 -3.00 9.50 -7.78
C THR A 147 -2.71 10.53 -8.86
N GLU A 148 -2.00 11.61 -8.51
CA GLU A 148 -1.68 12.71 -9.42
C GLU A 148 -0.28 12.54 -10.03
N ASN A 149 0.00 13.30 -11.09
CA ASN A 149 1.32 13.29 -11.71
C ASN A 149 2.36 13.96 -10.79
N PRO A 150 3.36 13.20 -10.28
CA PRO A 150 4.30 13.73 -9.29
C PRO A 150 5.17 14.87 -9.80
N TYR A 151 5.37 15.00 -11.11
CA TYR A 151 6.17 16.10 -11.69
C TYR A 151 5.52 17.48 -11.48
N PHE A 152 4.21 17.53 -11.27
CA PHE A 152 3.50 18.79 -11.03
C PHE A 152 3.23 19.03 -9.55
N GLU A 153 3.06 17.96 -8.76
CA GLU A 153 2.56 18.05 -7.40
C GLU A 153 3.64 17.90 -6.33
N VAL A 154 4.75 17.24 -6.66
CA VAL A 154 5.84 17.03 -5.71
C VAL A 154 6.98 18.00 -6.02
N ASN A 155 7.56 18.61 -4.98
CA ASN A 155 8.66 19.56 -5.19
C ASN A 155 9.89 18.87 -5.81
N SER A 156 10.63 19.62 -6.61
CA SER A 156 11.77 19.11 -7.36
C SER A 156 12.89 18.57 -6.46
N ALA A 157 13.02 19.11 -5.23
CA ALA A 157 14.02 18.65 -4.28
C ALA A 157 13.73 17.25 -3.77
N LEU A 158 12.47 16.88 -3.51
CA LEU A 158 12.10 15.50 -3.21
C LEU A 158 12.20 14.59 -4.43
N LEU A 159 11.70 15.07 -5.59
CA LEU A 159 11.75 14.28 -6.84
C LEU A 159 13.19 13.86 -7.20
N SER A 160 14.17 14.76 -7.03
CA SER A 160 15.58 14.45 -7.32
C SER A 160 16.20 13.38 -6.41
N ARG A 161 15.53 13.02 -5.32
CA ARG A 161 15.97 12.04 -4.32
C ARG A 161 15.13 10.77 -4.29
N CYS A 162 14.09 10.71 -5.12
CA CYS A 162 13.16 9.58 -5.17
C CYS A 162 13.19 8.93 -6.55
N GLN A 163 13.08 7.62 -6.59
CA GLN A 163 12.74 6.90 -7.82
C GLN A 163 11.23 6.97 -8.05
N LEU A 164 10.81 7.14 -9.28
CA LEU A 164 9.39 7.20 -9.63
C LEU A 164 8.95 5.86 -10.23
N PHE A 165 7.87 5.32 -9.73
CA PHE A 165 7.27 4.10 -10.23
C PHE A 165 5.79 4.34 -10.55
N GLU A 166 5.46 4.21 -11.84
CA GLU A 166 4.08 4.30 -12.29
C GLU A 166 3.40 2.95 -12.14
N LEU A 167 2.29 2.92 -11.40
CA LEU A 167 1.47 1.73 -11.27
C LEU A 167 0.27 1.85 -12.23
N GLN A 168 0.12 0.86 -13.08
CA GLN A 168 -0.95 0.80 -14.09
C GLN A 168 -2.24 0.19 -13.51
N PRO A 169 -3.42 0.51 -14.08
CA PRO A 169 -4.62 -0.27 -13.80
C PRO A 169 -4.35 -1.76 -13.99
N LEU A 170 -4.93 -2.61 -13.15
CA LEU A 170 -4.80 -4.06 -13.31
C LEU A 170 -5.48 -4.50 -14.61
N ASP A 171 -4.85 -5.42 -15.31
CA ASP A 171 -5.47 -6.05 -16.46
C ASP A 171 -6.61 -6.99 -16.02
N ARG A 172 -7.37 -7.50 -16.99
CA ARG A 172 -8.55 -8.33 -16.73
C ARG A 172 -8.19 -9.62 -15.97
N ASP A 173 -7.10 -10.26 -16.34
CA ASP A 173 -6.70 -11.54 -15.76
C ASP A 173 -6.16 -11.36 -14.34
N ASP A 174 -5.35 -10.33 -14.09
CA ASP A 174 -4.85 -9.97 -12.79
C ASP A 174 -6.01 -9.60 -11.83
N LEU A 175 -6.97 -8.81 -12.33
CA LEU A 175 -8.14 -8.41 -11.55
C LEU A 175 -9.08 -9.59 -11.25
N ALA A 176 -9.26 -10.51 -12.20
CA ALA A 176 -9.99 -11.75 -11.96
C ALA A 176 -9.31 -12.61 -10.89
N GLY A 177 -7.98 -12.65 -10.87
CA GLY A 177 -7.20 -13.29 -9.80
C GLY A 177 -7.46 -12.68 -8.43
N VAL A 178 -7.55 -11.34 -8.35
CA VAL A 178 -7.90 -10.63 -7.11
C VAL A 178 -9.32 -10.98 -6.65
N VAL A 179 -10.29 -11.02 -7.56
CA VAL A 179 -11.68 -11.40 -7.25
C VAL A 179 -11.73 -12.83 -6.73
N ARG A 180 -11.03 -13.79 -7.35
CA ARG A 180 -10.97 -15.19 -6.87
C ARG A 180 -10.40 -15.31 -5.45
N ARG A 181 -9.42 -14.51 -5.09
CA ARG A 181 -8.94 -14.46 -3.70
C ARG A 181 -10.03 -13.95 -2.74
N GLY A 182 -10.79 -12.95 -3.18
CA GLY A 182 -11.94 -12.46 -2.43
C GLY A 182 -13.03 -13.51 -2.26
N GLU A 183 -13.34 -14.30 -3.32
CA GLU A 183 -14.28 -15.43 -3.27
C GLU A 183 -13.83 -16.47 -2.23
N THR A 184 -12.55 -16.82 -2.23
CA THR A 184 -11.96 -17.76 -1.26
C THR A 184 -12.13 -17.25 0.18
N GLU A 185 -11.83 -15.98 0.42
CA GLU A 185 -11.96 -15.34 1.74
C GLU A 185 -13.42 -15.30 2.22
N LEU A 186 -14.37 -15.11 1.32
CA LEU A 186 -15.80 -15.09 1.61
C LEU A 186 -16.44 -16.49 1.61
N ALA A 187 -15.65 -17.55 1.37
CA ALA A 187 -16.12 -18.93 1.23
C ALA A 187 -17.27 -19.06 0.20
N THR A 188 -17.17 -18.33 -0.91
CA THR A 188 -18.16 -18.33 -2.00
C THR A 188 -17.48 -18.65 -3.33
N THR A 189 -18.29 -18.98 -4.33
CA THR A 189 -17.85 -19.18 -5.72
C THR A 189 -18.84 -18.50 -6.64
N LEU A 190 -18.35 -17.64 -7.52
CA LEU A 190 -19.18 -16.96 -8.52
C LEU A 190 -19.15 -17.71 -9.85
N PRO A 191 -20.25 -17.69 -10.63
CA PRO A 191 -20.21 -17.98 -12.05
C PRO A 191 -19.19 -17.09 -12.78
N ASP A 192 -18.59 -17.61 -13.84
CA ASP A 192 -17.56 -16.84 -14.58
C ASP A 192 -18.14 -15.55 -15.18
N GLU A 193 -19.39 -15.57 -15.62
CA GLU A 193 -20.10 -14.41 -16.16
C GLU A 193 -20.21 -13.28 -15.13
N ILE A 194 -20.57 -13.60 -13.89
CA ILE A 194 -20.69 -12.62 -12.80
C ILE A 194 -19.31 -12.07 -12.40
N ARG A 195 -18.31 -12.95 -12.37
CA ARG A 195 -16.92 -12.49 -12.11
C ARG A 195 -16.46 -11.52 -13.19
N ASP A 196 -16.75 -11.81 -14.46
CA ASP A 196 -16.42 -10.97 -15.59
C ASP A 196 -17.13 -9.61 -15.53
N GLU A 197 -18.36 -9.55 -15.06
CA GLU A 197 -19.08 -8.30 -14.84
C GLU A 197 -18.45 -7.46 -13.73
N ILE A 198 -18.06 -8.08 -12.61
CA ILE A 198 -17.35 -7.39 -11.53
C ILE A 198 -16.01 -6.80 -12.03
N VAL A 199 -15.24 -7.61 -12.77
CA VAL A 199 -13.96 -7.19 -13.36
C VAL A 199 -14.15 -6.01 -14.32
N ALA A 200 -15.17 -6.09 -15.18
CA ALA A 200 -15.48 -5.01 -16.12
C ALA A 200 -15.91 -3.72 -15.40
N ALA A 201 -16.77 -3.83 -14.38
CA ALA A 201 -17.26 -2.70 -13.60
C ALA A 201 -16.16 -2.04 -12.76
N ALA A 202 -15.16 -2.81 -12.33
CA ALA A 202 -14.06 -2.30 -11.51
C ALA A 202 -13.01 -1.49 -12.30
N GLY A 203 -12.89 -1.68 -13.60
CA GLY A 203 -12.05 -0.86 -14.48
C GLY A 203 -10.55 -0.85 -14.10
N GLY A 204 -10.02 -1.98 -13.59
CA GLY A 204 -8.62 -2.09 -13.19
C GLY A 204 -8.33 -1.70 -11.73
N ASP A 205 -9.36 -1.32 -10.94
CA ASP A 205 -9.26 -1.01 -9.52
C ASP A 205 -9.58 -2.24 -8.66
N ALA A 206 -8.54 -2.83 -8.06
CA ALA A 206 -8.66 -4.00 -7.19
C ALA A 206 -9.55 -3.75 -5.95
N ARG A 207 -9.47 -2.55 -5.36
CA ARG A 207 -10.28 -2.19 -4.20
C ARG A 207 -11.75 -2.13 -4.58
N ASN A 208 -12.07 -1.52 -5.72
CA ASN A 208 -13.43 -1.43 -6.22
C ASN A 208 -14.00 -2.83 -6.54
N ALA A 209 -13.22 -3.70 -7.20
CA ALA A 209 -13.63 -5.08 -7.50
C ALA A 209 -14.01 -5.86 -6.23
N LEU A 210 -13.19 -5.76 -5.20
CA LEU A 210 -13.44 -6.43 -3.92
C LEU A 210 -14.63 -5.84 -3.16
N ASN A 211 -14.84 -4.54 -3.23
CA ASN A 211 -16.03 -3.89 -2.64
C ASN A 211 -17.31 -4.32 -3.34
N ILE A 212 -17.30 -4.41 -4.68
CA ILE A 212 -18.45 -4.92 -5.46
C ILE A 212 -18.72 -6.37 -5.07
N LEU A 213 -17.70 -7.21 -5.01
CA LEU A 213 -17.83 -8.61 -4.59
C LEU A 213 -18.45 -8.73 -3.19
N GLU A 214 -17.91 -8.01 -2.21
CA GLU A 214 -18.39 -8.04 -0.82
C GLU A 214 -19.86 -7.61 -0.73
N ALA A 215 -20.23 -6.54 -1.46
CA ALA A 215 -21.61 -6.08 -1.52
C ALA A 215 -22.55 -7.09 -2.20
N ALA A 216 -22.12 -7.74 -3.29
CA ALA A 216 -22.90 -8.74 -3.99
C ALA A 216 -23.17 -9.98 -3.10
N VAL A 217 -22.14 -10.46 -2.40
CA VAL A 217 -22.27 -11.58 -1.45
C VAL A 217 -23.19 -11.23 -0.28
N ALA A 218 -23.04 -10.02 0.27
CA ALA A 218 -23.91 -9.54 1.34
C ALA A 218 -25.37 -9.44 0.89
N ALA A 219 -25.63 -8.96 -0.32
CA ALA A 219 -26.97 -8.84 -0.89
C ALA A 219 -27.63 -10.20 -1.17
N ALA A 220 -26.85 -11.22 -1.55
CA ALA A 220 -27.33 -12.57 -1.81
C ALA A 220 -27.79 -13.30 -0.53
N GLY A 221 -27.36 -12.84 0.67
CA GLY A 221 -27.84 -13.38 1.94
C GLY A 221 -27.59 -14.88 2.16
N GLY A 222 -26.59 -15.45 1.47
CA GLY A 222 -26.26 -16.88 1.50
C GLY A 222 -26.90 -17.70 0.37
N GLU A 223 -27.67 -17.07 -0.51
CA GLU A 223 -28.15 -17.70 -1.74
C GLU A 223 -27.07 -17.63 -2.84
N PRO A 224 -27.09 -18.57 -3.81
CA PRO A 224 -26.18 -18.49 -4.95
C PRO A 224 -26.37 -17.18 -5.73
N ILE A 225 -25.29 -16.51 -6.06
CA ILE A 225 -25.30 -15.32 -6.91
C ILE A 225 -25.46 -15.79 -8.36
N SER A 226 -26.51 -15.34 -9.03
CA SER A 226 -26.88 -15.71 -10.41
C SER A 226 -27.01 -14.47 -11.29
#